data_0449d02363cac4d54b308ff2d14a3119
#
_entry.id   0449d02363cac4d54b308ff2d14a3119
#
_cell.length_a   1.000
_cell.length_b   1.000
_cell.length_c   1.000
_cell.angle_alpha   90.00
_cell.angle_beta   90.00
_cell.angle_gamma   90.00
#
_symmetry.space_group_name_H-M   'P 1'
#
loop_
_entity.id
_entity.type
_entity.pdbx_description
1 polymer ?
#
loop_
_entity_poly.entity_id
_entity_poly.type
_entity_poly.pdbx_seq_one_letter_code
_entity_poly.pdbx_strand_id
1 'polypeptide(L)'
;MDYLVIPAYEPDYNLIRLIKKFREKSDFEVIVINDGSSASCKRVFEQAATYATVLHHSLNKGKGQALKTAFRYIQSQGHYGVIVTADADGQHKLWDILRVANCAHEQPQKLILGARSFTGKVPLRSRFGNSLTRLLFKQQTGVAVSDTQTGLRAFTSNMLPFMLSIEGQRYEYEMNMLLQACKAYPIVEVPIETVYIDDNKTSHFRPIQDGLMIYKDMFKFALSSLSSFIVDYLVYAVALLFLVAVPTTLRILLANGIARVTSSIFNYSTNKKLVFKNEDSIAKTGSGYFGLALGLFILDTLLIRLFYAVFGINLLLVKILVGILLFSLSWLIQKKFIFKERTHTLS
;
A
#
# COMPACT_ATOMS: atom_id res chain seq x y z
N MET A 1 -4.57 -17.43 25.65
CA MET A 1 -5.28 -18.25 24.66
C MET A 1 -4.95 -17.71 23.29
N ASP A 2 -4.54 -18.58 22.36
CA ASP A 2 -4.10 -18.17 21.03
C ASP A 2 -5.22 -18.32 20.00
N TYR A 3 -5.12 -17.56 18.93
CA TYR A 3 -6.19 -17.45 17.94
C TYR A 3 -5.65 -17.61 16.52
N LEU A 4 -6.36 -18.41 15.71
CA LEU A 4 -6.20 -18.41 14.25
C LEU A 4 -7.41 -17.70 13.64
N VAL A 5 -7.17 -16.61 12.91
CA VAL A 5 -8.20 -15.79 12.26
C VAL A 5 -8.18 -16.03 10.75
N ILE A 6 -9.32 -16.42 10.19
CA ILE A 6 -9.47 -16.74 8.77
C ILE A 6 -10.62 -15.91 8.18
N PRO A 7 -10.34 -14.79 7.49
CA PRO A 7 -11.37 -14.10 6.70
C PRO A 7 -11.71 -14.93 5.47
N ALA A 8 -13.00 -15.18 5.23
CA ALA A 8 -13.48 -16.03 4.16
C ALA A 8 -14.61 -15.37 3.36
N TYR A 9 -14.40 -15.29 2.04
CA TYR A 9 -15.41 -14.87 1.07
C TYR A 9 -15.47 -15.88 -0.08
N GLU A 10 -16.65 -16.47 -0.31
CA GLU A 10 -16.87 -17.55 -1.26
C GLU A 10 -15.87 -18.72 -1.08
N PRO A 11 -15.66 -19.24 0.14
CA PRO A 11 -14.70 -20.30 0.38
C PRO A 11 -15.16 -21.65 -0.20
N ASP A 12 -14.18 -22.45 -0.57
CA ASP A 12 -14.40 -23.86 -0.89
C ASP A 12 -14.13 -24.79 0.31
N TYR A 13 -14.18 -26.11 0.10
CA TYR A 13 -13.93 -27.11 1.14
C TYR A 13 -12.48 -27.14 1.65
N ASN A 14 -11.54 -26.42 1.06
CA ASN A 14 -10.18 -26.33 1.57
C ASN A 14 -10.15 -25.61 2.92
N LEU A 15 -11.06 -24.65 3.16
CA LEU A 15 -11.24 -24.02 4.46
C LEU A 15 -11.48 -25.07 5.57
N ILE A 16 -12.39 -26.01 5.34
CA ILE A 16 -12.72 -27.05 6.34
C ILE A 16 -11.52 -27.98 6.57
N ARG A 17 -10.82 -28.35 5.51
CA ARG A 17 -9.62 -29.18 5.61
C ARG A 17 -8.51 -28.49 6.42
N LEU A 18 -8.33 -27.20 6.23
CA LEU A 18 -7.37 -26.39 6.99
C LEU A 18 -7.75 -26.38 8.47
N ILE A 19 -9.01 -26.04 8.81
CA ILE A 19 -9.49 -25.93 10.18
C ILE A 19 -9.34 -27.27 10.92
N LYS A 20 -9.79 -28.37 10.31
CA LYS A 20 -9.69 -29.71 10.91
C LYS A 20 -8.25 -30.08 11.23
N LYS A 21 -7.36 -29.98 10.23
CA LYS A 21 -5.92 -30.29 10.42
C LYS A 21 -5.29 -29.40 11.48
N PHE A 22 -5.71 -28.14 11.56
CA PHE A 22 -5.17 -27.19 12.52
C PHE A 22 -5.61 -27.53 13.94
N ARG A 23 -6.88 -27.85 14.14
CA ARG A 23 -7.43 -28.28 15.44
C ARG A 23 -6.86 -29.59 15.97
N GLU A 24 -6.43 -30.50 15.08
CA GLU A 24 -5.76 -31.75 15.46
C GLU A 24 -4.36 -31.52 16.02
N LYS A 25 -3.74 -30.38 15.74
CA LYS A 25 -2.33 -30.09 16.03
C LYS A 25 -2.10 -28.87 16.92
N SER A 26 -3.16 -28.18 17.31
CA SER A 26 -3.07 -26.97 18.15
C SER A 26 -4.32 -26.77 18.99
N ASP A 27 -4.16 -26.13 20.15
CA ASP A 27 -5.24 -25.73 21.05
C ASP A 27 -5.74 -24.30 20.79
N PHE A 28 -5.36 -23.71 19.66
CA PHE A 28 -5.80 -22.38 19.27
C PHE A 28 -7.31 -22.33 19.05
N GLU A 29 -7.95 -21.24 19.45
CA GLU A 29 -9.29 -20.93 19.01
C GLU A 29 -9.26 -20.47 17.55
N VAL A 30 -10.05 -21.14 16.71
CA VAL A 30 -10.18 -20.78 15.29
C VAL A 30 -11.40 -19.88 15.12
N ILE A 31 -11.18 -18.70 14.54
CA ILE A 31 -12.24 -17.73 14.25
C ILE A 31 -12.32 -17.54 12.73
N VAL A 32 -13.44 -17.88 12.15
CA VAL A 32 -13.74 -17.70 10.73
C VAL A 32 -14.71 -16.54 10.56
N ILE A 33 -14.43 -15.65 9.63
CA ILE A 33 -15.33 -14.55 9.31
C ILE A 33 -15.92 -14.77 7.92
N ASN A 34 -17.21 -15.10 7.88
CA ASN A 34 -17.97 -15.09 6.63
C ASN A 34 -18.20 -13.63 6.21
N ASP A 35 -17.47 -13.15 5.23
CA ASP A 35 -17.58 -11.77 4.74
C ASP A 35 -18.67 -11.63 3.68
N GLY A 36 -19.91 -12.05 4.01
CA GLY A 36 -21.07 -11.88 3.16
C GLY A 36 -21.03 -12.77 1.91
N SER A 37 -20.64 -14.03 2.07
CA SER A 37 -20.67 -15.03 1.00
C SER A 37 -22.10 -15.40 0.60
N SER A 38 -22.27 -15.88 -0.62
CA SER A 38 -23.54 -16.32 -1.17
C SER A 38 -24.10 -17.56 -0.45
N ALA A 39 -25.37 -17.85 -0.69
CA ALA A 39 -26.06 -19.00 -0.09
C ALA A 39 -25.43 -20.35 -0.49
N SER A 40 -24.69 -20.41 -1.61
CA SER A 40 -23.98 -21.62 -2.03
C SER A 40 -22.91 -22.07 -1.04
N CYS A 41 -22.31 -21.14 -0.30
CA CYS A 41 -21.28 -21.41 0.71
C CYS A 41 -21.87 -21.76 2.10
N LYS A 42 -23.20 -21.75 2.28
CA LYS A 42 -23.85 -21.99 3.58
C LYS A 42 -23.37 -23.29 4.23
N ARG A 43 -23.31 -24.38 3.47
CA ARG A 43 -22.85 -25.69 3.97
C ARG A 43 -21.39 -25.68 4.44
N VAL A 44 -20.53 -24.89 3.78
CA VAL A 44 -19.13 -24.77 4.15
C VAL A 44 -19.03 -24.12 5.52
N PHE A 45 -19.75 -23.03 5.77
CA PHE A 45 -19.74 -22.35 7.08
C PHE A 45 -20.43 -23.15 8.19
N GLU A 46 -21.53 -23.87 7.90
CA GLU A 46 -22.15 -24.79 8.86
C GLU A 46 -21.19 -25.89 9.30
N GLN A 47 -20.42 -26.46 8.38
CA GLN A 47 -19.39 -27.44 8.73
C GLN A 47 -18.20 -26.79 9.45
N ALA A 48 -17.79 -25.58 9.07
CA ALA A 48 -16.73 -24.86 9.78
C ALA A 48 -17.11 -24.57 11.24
N ALA A 49 -18.37 -24.25 11.51
CA ALA A 49 -18.90 -23.96 12.84
C ALA A 49 -18.79 -25.14 13.82
N THR A 50 -18.60 -26.38 13.35
CA THR A 50 -18.34 -27.52 14.23
C THR A 50 -16.94 -27.55 14.82
N TYR A 51 -16.00 -26.75 14.25
CA TYR A 51 -14.59 -26.73 14.63
C TYR A 51 -14.05 -25.33 14.94
N ALA A 52 -14.83 -24.28 14.65
CA ALA A 52 -14.43 -22.89 14.75
C ALA A 52 -15.58 -21.98 15.16
N THR A 53 -15.29 -20.85 15.77
CA THR A 53 -16.24 -19.75 15.95
C THR A 53 -16.45 -19.06 14.61
N VAL A 54 -17.68 -19.05 14.06
CA VAL A 54 -17.98 -18.40 12.79
C VAL A 54 -18.76 -17.11 13.03
N LEU A 55 -18.19 -15.99 12.58
CA LEU A 55 -18.84 -14.67 12.60
C LEU A 55 -19.33 -14.32 11.19
N HIS A 56 -20.50 -13.71 11.09
CA HIS A 56 -21.14 -13.45 9.79
C HIS A 56 -21.34 -11.96 9.54
N HIS A 57 -20.96 -11.50 8.34
CA HIS A 57 -21.38 -10.22 7.79
C HIS A 57 -22.61 -10.43 6.89
N SER A 58 -23.55 -9.50 6.91
CA SER A 58 -24.75 -9.54 6.06
C SER A 58 -24.44 -9.28 4.58
N LEU A 59 -23.31 -8.61 4.28
CA LEU A 59 -22.80 -8.30 2.95
C LEU A 59 -21.28 -8.26 2.97
N ASN A 60 -20.65 -8.35 1.79
CA ASN A 60 -19.19 -8.24 1.66
C ASN A 60 -18.70 -6.84 2.05
N LYS A 61 -17.99 -6.76 3.17
CA LYS A 61 -17.37 -5.55 3.70
C LYS A 61 -15.88 -5.46 3.38
N GLY A 62 -15.28 -6.55 2.92
CA GLY A 62 -13.88 -6.68 2.55
C GLY A 62 -12.99 -7.29 3.63
N LYS A 63 -11.87 -7.87 3.20
CA LYS A 63 -10.92 -8.62 4.04
C LYS A 63 -10.48 -7.85 5.28
N GLY A 64 -10.13 -6.56 5.13
CA GLY A 64 -9.72 -5.74 6.27
C GLY A 64 -10.81 -5.57 7.31
N GLN A 65 -12.07 -5.40 6.90
CA GLN A 65 -13.20 -5.31 7.83
C GLN A 65 -13.48 -6.66 8.50
N ALA A 66 -13.31 -7.77 7.78
CA ALA A 66 -13.42 -9.11 8.34
C ALA A 66 -12.37 -9.35 9.44
N LEU A 67 -11.10 -9.00 9.16
CA LEU A 67 -10.04 -9.05 10.17
C LEU A 67 -10.36 -8.19 11.40
N LYS A 68 -10.81 -6.95 11.20
CA LYS A 68 -11.19 -6.06 12.31
C LYS A 68 -12.36 -6.62 13.13
N THR A 69 -13.30 -7.31 12.50
CA THR A 69 -14.41 -7.97 13.20
C THR A 69 -13.89 -9.07 14.13
N ALA A 70 -12.96 -9.91 13.64
CA ALA A 70 -12.32 -10.91 14.48
C ALA A 70 -11.49 -10.27 15.61
N PHE A 71 -10.75 -9.23 15.33
CA PHE A 71 -9.91 -8.54 16.33
C PHE A 71 -10.76 -7.90 17.45
N ARG A 72 -11.92 -7.30 17.12
CA ARG A 72 -12.86 -6.80 18.14
C ARG A 72 -13.45 -7.95 18.98
N TYR A 73 -13.79 -9.06 18.34
CA TYR A 73 -14.27 -10.25 19.04
C TYR A 73 -13.21 -10.76 20.03
N ILE A 74 -11.94 -10.94 19.58
CA ILE A 74 -10.85 -11.38 20.47
C ILE A 74 -10.62 -10.37 21.61
N GLN A 75 -10.65 -9.07 21.31
CA GLN A 75 -10.49 -8.03 22.32
C GLN A 75 -11.58 -8.09 23.38
N SER A 76 -12.83 -8.39 22.98
CA SER A 76 -13.97 -8.53 23.91
C SER A 76 -13.87 -9.76 24.83
N GLN A 77 -13.12 -10.80 24.43
CA GLN A 77 -12.88 -11.98 25.27
C GLN A 77 -11.87 -11.71 26.41
N GLY A 78 -11.09 -10.63 26.33
CA GLY A 78 -10.15 -10.22 27.36
C GLY A 78 -8.94 -11.17 27.56
N HIS A 79 -8.71 -12.11 26.66
CA HIS A 79 -7.60 -13.05 26.76
C HIS A 79 -6.33 -12.53 26.10
N TYR A 80 -5.19 -12.81 26.75
CA TYR A 80 -3.87 -12.52 26.18
C TYR A 80 -3.36 -13.76 25.44
N GLY A 81 -2.77 -13.55 24.27
CA GLY A 81 -2.19 -14.61 23.46
C GLY A 81 -1.69 -14.13 22.11
N VAL A 82 -1.31 -15.05 21.27
CA VAL A 82 -0.90 -14.81 19.89
C VAL A 82 -2.12 -14.86 18.97
N ILE A 83 -2.16 -13.96 18.02
CA ILE A 83 -3.15 -13.92 16.95
C ILE A 83 -2.43 -14.15 15.63
N VAL A 84 -2.84 -15.19 14.91
CA VAL A 84 -2.35 -15.51 13.57
C VAL A 84 -3.47 -15.29 12.57
N THR A 85 -3.19 -14.61 11.47
CA THR A 85 -4.11 -14.49 10.33
C THR A 85 -3.66 -15.43 9.22
N ALA A 86 -4.60 -16.09 8.55
CA ALA A 86 -4.33 -16.92 7.37
C ALA A 86 -5.46 -16.79 6.35
N ASP A 87 -5.16 -17.04 5.07
CA ASP A 87 -6.14 -17.02 4.00
C ASP A 87 -6.98 -18.30 3.98
N ALA A 88 -8.25 -18.18 3.51
CA ALA A 88 -9.20 -19.29 3.44
C ALA A 88 -8.96 -20.28 2.28
N ASP A 89 -8.04 -19.95 1.35
CA ASP A 89 -7.79 -20.71 0.12
C ASP A 89 -6.94 -21.99 0.31
N GLY A 90 -6.42 -22.19 1.53
CA GLY A 90 -5.60 -23.37 1.87
C GLY A 90 -4.18 -23.33 1.32
N GLN A 91 -3.70 -22.19 0.82
CA GLN A 91 -2.32 -22.05 0.31
C GLN A 91 -1.28 -22.02 1.42
N HIS A 92 -1.67 -21.75 2.67
CA HIS A 92 -0.77 -21.78 3.82
C HIS A 92 -0.69 -23.18 4.43
N LYS A 93 0.51 -23.73 4.51
CA LYS A 93 0.73 -25.03 5.17
C LYS A 93 0.53 -24.88 6.69
N LEU A 94 -0.04 -25.92 7.28
CA LEU A 94 -0.24 -25.99 8.74
C LEU A 94 1.03 -25.65 9.53
N TRP A 95 2.16 -26.24 9.15
CA TRP A 95 3.42 -26.04 9.85
C TRP A 95 3.97 -24.63 9.73
N ASP A 96 3.66 -23.94 8.62
CA ASP A 96 4.03 -22.54 8.44
C ASP A 96 3.20 -21.62 9.33
N ILE A 97 1.91 -21.90 9.49
CA ILE A 97 1.03 -21.16 10.41
C ILE A 97 1.55 -21.31 11.85
N LEU A 98 1.88 -22.55 12.27
CA LEU A 98 2.42 -22.81 13.61
C LEU A 98 3.81 -22.18 13.83
N ARG A 99 4.70 -22.20 12.83
CA ARG A 99 6.02 -21.54 12.93
C ARG A 99 5.91 -20.03 13.10
N VAL A 100 5.01 -19.40 12.35
CA VAL A 100 4.76 -17.96 12.42
C VAL A 100 4.16 -17.61 13.80
N ALA A 101 3.25 -18.44 14.31
CA ALA A 101 2.69 -18.29 15.65
C ALA A 101 3.77 -18.41 16.75
N ASN A 102 4.59 -19.45 16.69
CA ASN A 102 5.67 -19.68 17.67
C ASN A 102 6.68 -18.51 17.66
N CYS A 103 7.02 -18.00 16.48
CA CYS A 103 7.89 -16.82 16.39
C CYS A 103 7.26 -15.59 17.07
N ALA A 104 5.93 -15.43 17.03
CA ALA A 104 5.26 -14.34 17.74
C ALA A 104 5.24 -14.54 19.27
N HIS A 105 5.22 -15.78 19.76
CA HIS A 105 5.40 -16.10 21.17
C HIS A 105 6.81 -15.76 21.67
N GLU A 106 7.82 -16.15 20.88
CA GLU A 106 9.22 -15.90 21.22
C GLU A 106 9.59 -14.42 21.12
N GLN A 107 8.90 -13.67 20.27
CA GLN A 107 9.18 -12.27 19.98
C GLN A 107 7.94 -11.38 20.15
N PRO A 108 7.42 -11.22 21.38
CA PRO A 108 6.28 -10.36 21.65
C PRO A 108 6.57 -8.92 21.21
N GLN A 109 5.52 -8.17 20.90
CA GLN A 109 5.61 -6.78 20.40
C GLN A 109 6.32 -6.63 19.03
N LYS A 110 6.38 -7.70 18.24
CA LYS A 110 6.82 -7.65 16.84
C LYS A 110 5.68 -8.11 15.92
N LEU A 111 5.67 -7.58 14.71
CA LEU A 111 4.82 -8.10 13.64
C LEU A 111 5.58 -9.19 12.89
N ILE A 112 5.10 -10.42 12.96
CA ILE A 112 5.71 -11.57 12.29
C ILE A 112 4.98 -11.79 10.95
N LEU A 113 5.75 -11.93 9.88
CA LEU A 113 5.25 -12.18 8.53
C LEU A 113 5.70 -13.55 8.05
N GLY A 114 4.78 -14.36 7.56
CA GLY A 114 5.12 -15.55 6.78
C GLY A 114 5.53 -15.13 5.38
N ALA A 115 6.83 -15.05 5.11
CA ALA A 115 7.38 -14.59 3.84
C ALA A 115 7.56 -15.74 2.87
N ARG A 116 6.89 -15.68 1.70
CA ARG A 116 7.02 -16.69 0.65
C ARG A 116 8.40 -16.62 0.02
N SER A 117 9.07 -17.78 -0.05
CA SER A 117 10.28 -17.91 -0.84
C SER A 117 9.88 -18.02 -2.33
N PHE A 118 10.17 -17.00 -3.12
CA PHE A 118 9.91 -17.00 -4.57
C PHE A 118 10.94 -17.84 -5.35
N THR A 119 11.28 -19.03 -4.82
CA THR A 119 12.16 -20.01 -5.46
C THR A 119 11.30 -20.99 -6.26
N GLY A 120 11.53 -21.11 -7.59
CA GLY A 120 10.79 -22.01 -8.45
C GLY A 120 9.95 -21.32 -9.53
N LYS A 121 8.98 -22.05 -10.10
CA LYS A 121 8.06 -21.53 -11.14
C LYS A 121 7.01 -20.59 -10.52
N VAL A 122 7.39 -19.32 -10.33
CA VAL A 122 6.48 -18.28 -9.88
C VAL A 122 5.90 -17.56 -11.10
N PRO A 123 4.58 -17.35 -11.20
CA PRO A 123 3.98 -16.56 -12.27
C PRO A 123 4.65 -15.16 -12.35
N LEU A 124 5.10 -14.76 -13.55
CA LEU A 124 5.80 -13.49 -13.80
C LEU A 124 5.02 -12.29 -13.26
N ARG A 125 3.70 -12.33 -13.33
CA ARG A 125 2.80 -11.29 -12.81
C ARG A 125 2.91 -11.12 -11.30
N SER A 126 2.96 -12.21 -10.53
CA SER A 126 3.13 -12.18 -9.07
C SER A 126 4.53 -11.70 -8.68
N ARG A 127 5.55 -12.13 -9.42
CA ARG A 127 6.94 -11.73 -9.20
C ARG A 127 7.15 -10.24 -9.47
N PHE A 128 6.62 -9.72 -10.57
CA PHE A 128 6.74 -8.30 -10.91
C PHE A 128 5.97 -7.41 -9.91
N GLY A 129 4.70 -7.78 -9.60
CA GLY A 129 3.88 -7.03 -8.65
C GLY A 129 4.54 -6.94 -7.26
N ASN A 130 5.03 -8.06 -6.72
CA ASN A 130 5.72 -8.05 -5.43
C ASN A 130 7.06 -7.30 -5.47
N SER A 131 7.83 -7.39 -6.56
CA SER A 131 9.10 -6.67 -6.69
C SER A 131 8.91 -5.15 -6.69
N LEU A 132 7.88 -4.66 -7.39
CA LEU A 132 7.55 -3.25 -7.43
C LEU A 132 7.06 -2.74 -6.07
N THR A 133 6.14 -3.47 -5.42
CA THR A 133 5.64 -3.10 -4.09
C THR A 133 6.73 -3.13 -3.02
N ARG A 134 7.66 -4.08 -3.06
CA ARG A 134 8.83 -4.13 -2.18
C ARG A 134 9.74 -2.92 -2.33
N LEU A 135 10.05 -2.54 -3.58
CA LEU A 135 10.89 -1.36 -3.85
C LEU A 135 10.27 -0.10 -3.27
N LEU A 136 8.98 0.11 -3.53
CA LEU A 136 8.25 1.28 -3.05
C LEU A 136 8.07 1.26 -1.54
N PHE A 137 7.81 0.11 -0.95
CA PHE A 137 7.74 -0.06 0.50
C PHE A 137 9.08 0.31 1.16
N LYS A 138 10.20 -0.23 0.65
CA LYS A 138 11.54 0.10 1.14
C LYS A 138 11.87 1.59 1.01
N GLN A 139 11.52 2.21 -0.12
CA GLN A 139 11.72 3.65 -0.32
C GLN A 139 10.89 4.49 0.66
N GLN A 140 9.68 4.05 0.97
CA GLN A 140 8.78 4.79 1.84
C GLN A 140 9.09 4.63 3.32
N THR A 141 9.51 3.45 3.74
CA THR A 141 9.68 3.09 5.17
C THR A 141 11.14 2.96 5.60
N GLY A 142 12.06 2.75 4.68
CA GLY A 142 13.44 2.35 4.96
C GLY A 142 13.59 0.88 5.35
N VAL A 143 12.51 0.13 5.55
CA VAL A 143 12.52 -1.29 5.95
C VAL A 143 12.45 -2.18 4.72
N ALA A 144 13.31 -3.20 4.67
CA ALA A 144 13.27 -4.20 3.61
C ALA A 144 12.40 -5.37 4.05
N VAL A 145 11.34 -5.65 3.28
CA VAL A 145 10.46 -6.81 3.47
C VAL A 145 10.45 -7.61 2.18
N SER A 146 10.58 -8.93 2.27
CA SER A 146 10.67 -9.81 1.09
C SER A 146 9.31 -10.13 0.48
N ASP A 147 8.24 -10.15 1.30
CA ASP A 147 6.86 -10.36 0.85
C ASP A 147 5.90 -9.38 1.51
N THR A 148 5.53 -8.33 0.78
CA THR A 148 4.60 -7.30 1.26
C THR A 148 3.13 -7.71 1.14
N GLN A 149 2.83 -8.80 0.43
CA GLN A 149 1.47 -9.23 0.08
C GLN A 149 1.00 -10.47 0.85
N THR A 150 1.82 -11.00 1.76
CA THR A 150 1.43 -12.18 2.55
C THR A 150 0.24 -11.89 3.46
N GLY A 151 -0.75 -12.80 3.47
CA GLY A 151 -1.86 -12.81 4.43
C GLY A 151 -1.52 -13.56 5.74
N LEU A 152 -0.44 -14.35 5.75
CA LEU A 152 0.01 -15.06 6.94
C LEU A 152 0.83 -14.14 7.84
N ARG A 153 0.23 -13.65 8.91
CA ARG A 153 0.82 -12.71 9.87
C ARG A 153 0.52 -13.14 11.28
N ALA A 154 1.43 -12.86 12.21
CA ALA A 154 1.17 -13.06 13.61
C ALA A 154 1.66 -11.90 14.47
N PHE A 155 0.96 -11.68 15.57
CA PHE A 155 1.29 -10.66 16.56
C PHE A 155 0.62 -11.01 17.89
N THR A 156 1.04 -10.37 18.97
CA THR A 156 0.43 -10.59 20.30
C THR A 156 -0.77 -9.66 20.51
N SER A 157 -1.73 -10.08 21.32
CA SER A 157 -3.01 -9.40 21.53
C SER A 157 -2.90 -7.99 22.10
N ASN A 158 -1.78 -7.61 22.73
CA ASN A 158 -1.50 -6.24 23.15
C ASN A 158 -1.40 -5.25 21.97
N MET A 159 -1.17 -5.74 20.73
CA MET A 159 -1.17 -4.93 19.53
C MET A 159 -2.58 -4.69 18.94
N LEU A 160 -3.63 -5.34 19.47
CA LEU A 160 -5.00 -5.21 18.96
C LEU A 160 -5.52 -3.76 18.87
N PRO A 161 -5.33 -2.88 19.89
CA PRO A 161 -5.77 -1.49 19.77
C PRO A 161 -5.13 -0.78 18.58
N PHE A 162 -3.84 -1.02 18.34
CA PHE A 162 -3.13 -0.49 17.19
C PHE A 162 -3.68 -1.08 15.88
N MET A 163 -3.86 -2.40 15.79
CA MET A 163 -4.39 -3.06 14.59
C MET A 163 -5.80 -2.57 14.24
N LEU A 164 -6.63 -2.28 15.23
CA LEU A 164 -7.98 -1.76 15.04
C LEU A 164 -7.99 -0.29 14.59
N SER A 165 -6.98 0.50 14.94
CA SER A 165 -6.85 1.91 14.56
C SER A 165 -6.44 2.11 13.09
N ILE A 166 -5.87 1.08 12.45
CA ILE A 166 -5.39 1.16 11.08
C ILE A 166 -6.57 1.34 10.10
N GLU A 167 -6.46 2.31 9.21
CA GLU A 167 -7.47 2.56 8.17
C GLU A 167 -7.46 1.45 7.10
N GLY A 168 -8.63 1.26 6.46
CA GLY A 168 -8.83 0.30 5.39
C GLY A 168 -9.89 -0.74 5.74
N GLN A 169 -10.62 -1.20 4.73
CA GLN A 169 -11.69 -2.19 4.87
C GLN A 169 -11.46 -3.42 3.99
N ARG A 170 -10.70 -3.28 2.88
CA ARG A 170 -10.42 -4.34 1.92
C ARG A 170 -8.96 -4.76 1.97
N TYR A 171 -8.36 -5.08 0.86
CA TYR A 171 -6.95 -5.51 0.75
C TYR A 171 -5.94 -4.42 1.13
N GLU A 172 -6.31 -3.13 1.00
CA GLU A 172 -5.48 -2.02 1.44
C GLU A 172 -5.19 -2.03 2.95
N TYR A 173 -6.06 -2.65 3.76
CA TYR A 173 -5.84 -2.76 5.19
C TYR A 173 -4.54 -3.49 5.52
N GLU A 174 -4.25 -4.60 4.83
CA GLU A 174 -3.03 -5.37 5.07
C GLU A 174 -1.76 -4.60 4.69
N MET A 175 -1.83 -3.79 3.62
CA MET A 175 -0.72 -2.91 3.25
C MET A 175 -0.57 -1.75 4.24
N ASN A 176 -1.67 -1.14 4.65
CA ASN A 176 -1.67 -0.08 5.66
C ASN A 176 -1.15 -0.59 7.01
N MET A 177 -1.53 -1.81 7.40
CA MET A 177 -0.99 -2.50 8.57
C MET A 177 0.54 -2.58 8.48
N LEU A 178 1.07 -3.04 7.36
CA LEU A 178 2.51 -3.17 7.17
C LEU A 178 3.22 -1.81 7.18
N LEU A 179 2.67 -0.79 6.49
CA LEU A 179 3.21 0.56 6.41
C LEU A 179 3.21 1.30 7.76
N GLN A 180 2.19 1.06 8.60
CA GLN A 180 2.09 1.70 9.90
C GLN A 180 2.84 0.92 10.97
N ALA A 181 2.76 -0.42 10.93
CA ALA A 181 3.45 -1.27 11.90
C ALA A 181 4.97 -1.09 11.84
N CYS A 182 5.59 -0.95 10.65
CA CYS A 182 7.03 -0.75 10.54
C CYS A 182 7.56 0.53 11.23
N LYS A 183 6.67 1.47 11.58
CA LYS A 183 7.02 2.68 12.34
C LYS A 183 6.91 2.49 13.86
N ALA A 184 6.07 1.56 14.30
CA ALA A 184 5.71 1.35 15.70
C ALA A 184 6.32 0.06 16.29
N TYR A 185 6.49 -0.96 15.45
CA TYR A 185 6.92 -2.30 15.85
C TYR A 185 7.97 -2.85 14.89
N PRO A 186 8.96 -3.59 15.38
CA PRO A 186 9.87 -4.32 14.50
C PRO A 186 9.12 -5.39 13.70
N ILE A 187 9.55 -5.59 12.44
CA ILE A 187 9.02 -6.63 11.57
C ILE A 187 10.01 -7.78 11.50
N VAL A 188 9.52 -9.00 11.63
CA VAL A 188 10.30 -10.22 11.49
C VAL A 188 9.68 -11.09 10.40
N GLU A 189 10.49 -11.62 9.51
CA GLU A 189 10.06 -12.52 8.45
C GLU A 189 10.42 -13.98 8.79
N VAL A 190 9.44 -14.85 8.68
CA VAL A 190 9.60 -16.31 8.78
C VAL A 190 9.43 -16.89 7.37
N PRO A 191 10.45 -17.52 6.78
CA PRO A 191 10.29 -18.13 5.47
C PRO A 191 9.22 -19.22 5.47
N ILE A 192 8.29 -19.17 4.53
CA ILE A 192 7.21 -20.14 4.38
C ILE A 192 7.22 -20.77 2.98
N GLU A 193 6.67 -21.98 2.90
CA GLU A 193 6.43 -22.64 1.64
C GLU A 193 5.05 -22.26 1.09
N THR A 194 4.98 -21.96 -0.20
CA THR A 194 3.72 -21.64 -0.86
C THR A 194 3.25 -22.83 -1.66
N VAL A 195 2.02 -23.26 -1.43
CA VAL A 195 1.34 -24.22 -2.29
C VAL A 195 0.54 -23.43 -3.32
N TYR A 196 0.98 -23.46 -4.59
CA TYR A 196 0.20 -22.88 -5.68
C TYR A 196 -0.89 -23.87 -6.08
N ILE A 197 -2.14 -23.56 -5.75
CA ILE A 197 -3.31 -24.33 -6.13
C ILE A 197 -3.91 -23.67 -7.39
N ASP A 198 -4.08 -24.43 -8.48
CA ASP A 198 -4.75 -24.04 -9.73
C ASP A 198 -4.38 -22.63 -10.29
N ASP A 199 -3.09 -22.34 -10.45
CA ASP A 199 -2.60 -21.06 -11.01
C ASP A 199 -3.23 -19.79 -10.39
N ASN A 200 -3.54 -19.82 -9.09
CA ASN A 200 -4.16 -18.71 -8.33
C ASN A 200 -5.58 -18.32 -8.83
N LYS A 201 -6.34 -19.21 -9.44
CA LYS A 201 -7.73 -18.92 -9.87
C LYS A 201 -8.68 -18.56 -8.72
N THR A 202 -8.36 -18.96 -7.50
CA THR A 202 -9.13 -18.68 -6.28
C THR A 202 -8.74 -17.35 -5.61
N SER A 203 -7.71 -16.67 -6.11
CA SER A 203 -7.31 -15.36 -5.56
C SER A 203 -8.26 -14.26 -6.04
N HIS A 204 -9.04 -13.70 -5.11
CA HIS A 204 -9.90 -12.53 -5.34
C HIS A 204 -9.13 -11.20 -5.38
N PHE A 205 -7.80 -11.26 -5.35
CA PHE A 205 -6.94 -10.08 -5.51
C PHE A 205 -7.08 -9.50 -6.92
N ARG A 206 -7.51 -8.24 -7.00
CA ARG A 206 -7.65 -7.48 -8.24
C ARG A 206 -6.43 -6.58 -8.43
N PRO A 207 -5.40 -7.01 -9.18
CA PRO A 207 -4.09 -6.33 -9.21
C PRO A 207 -4.15 -4.85 -9.60
N ILE A 208 -5.10 -4.46 -10.45
CA ILE A 208 -5.26 -3.08 -10.89
C ILE A 208 -5.95 -2.25 -9.82
N GLN A 209 -7.08 -2.73 -9.26
CA GLN A 209 -7.86 -1.98 -8.28
C GLN A 209 -7.15 -1.87 -6.93
N ASP A 210 -6.58 -2.99 -6.46
CA ASP A 210 -5.86 -3.03 -5.19
C ASP A 210 -4.49 -2.32 -5.33
N GLY A 211 -3.85 -2.43 -6.50
CA GLY A 211 -2.66 -1.64 -6.85
C GLY A 211 -2.94 -0.15 -6.86
N LEU A 212 -4.05 0.31 -7.44
CA LEU A 212 -4.44 1.72 -7.45
C LEU A 212 -4.67 2.27 -6.03
N MET A 213 -5.14 1.46 -5.09
CA MET A 213 -5.27 1.90 -3.69
C MET A 213 -3.92 2.09 -3.02
N ILE A 214 -2.95 1.22 -3.29
CA ILE A 214 -1.57 1.35 -2.79
C ILE A 214 -0.90 2.62 -3.35
N TYR A 215 -1.18 2.92 -4.62
CA TYR A 215 -0.60 4.06 -5.34
C TYR A 215 -1.51 5.29 -5.36
N LYS A 216 -2.60 5.29 -4.61
CA LYS A 216 -3.62 6.37 -4.62
C LYS A 216 -3.00 7.76 -4.47
N ASP A 217 -2.06 7.93 -3.56
CA ASP A 217 -1.42 9.23 -3.34
C ASP A 217 -0.46 9.60 -4.47
N MET A 218 0.26 8.63 -5.02
CA MET A 218 1.12 8.84 -6.19
C MET A 218 0.28 9.12 -7.45
N PHE A 219 -0.89 8.47 -7.59
CA PHE A 219 -1.83 8.74 -8.67
C PHE A 219 -2.46 10.14 -8.54
N LYS A 220 -2.86 10.54 -7.33
CA LYS A 220 -3.32 11.91 -7.06
C LYS A 220 -2.25 12.95 -7.39
N PHE A 221 -0.99 12.66 -7.06
CA PHE A 221 0.13 13.52 -7.39
C PHE A 221 0.33 13.64 -8.91
N ALA A 222 0.24 12.53 -9.65
CA ALA A 222 0.31 12.53 -11.11
C ALA A 222 -0.83 13.33 -11.73
N LEU A 223 -2.05 13.14 -11.21
CA LEU A 223 -3.23 13.89 -11.66
C LEU A 223 -3.11 15.39 -11.36
N SER A 224 -2.59 15.76 -10.19
CA SER A 224 -2.28 17.15 -9.85
C SER A 224 -1.28 17.77 -10.81
N SER A 225 -0.22 17.02 -11.17
CA SER A 225 0.80 17.49 -12.12
C SER A 225 0.23 17.67 -13.53
N LEU A 226 -0.63 16.75 -13.99
CA LEU A 226 -1.32 16.84 -15.27
C LEU A 226 -2.30 18.02 -15.30
N SER A 227 -3.08 18.21 -14.25
CA SER A 227 -3.98 19.35 -14.11
C SER A 227 -3.22 20.68 -14.16
N SER A 228 -2.05 20.73 -13.52
CA SER A 228 -1.20 21.93 -13.56
C SER A 228 -0.65 22.21 -14.95
N PHE A 229 -0.33 21.18 -15.73
CA PHE A 229 0.05 21.34 -17.13
C PHE A 229 -1.10 21.92 -17.96
N ILE A 230 -2.32 21.47 -17.76
CA ILE A 230 -3.51 22.03 -18.45
C ILE A 230 -3.71 23.50 -18.07
N VAL A 231 -3.58 23.85 -16.79
CA VAL A 231 -3.64 25.24 -16.33
C VAL A 231 -2.55 26.10 -16.98
N ASP A 232 -1.31 25.60 -17.02
CA ASP A 232 -0.17 26.28 -17.66
C ASP A 232 -0.51 26.61 -19.12
N TYR A 233 -0.98 25.62 -19.88
CA TYR A 233 -1.32 25.79 -21.30
C TYR A 233 -2.47 26.77 -21.50
N LEU A 234 -3.55 26.67 -20.72
CA LEU A 234 -4.71 27.57 -20.84
C LEU A 234 -4.33 29.01 -20.49
N VAL A 235 -3.58 29.21 -19.40
CA VAL A 235 -3.14 30.56 -19.01
C VAL A 235 -2.19 31.16 -20.06
N TYR A 236 -1.28 30.34 -20.61
CA TYR A 236 -0.41 30.76 -21.70
C TYR A 236 -1.21 31.21 -22.93
N ALA A 237 -2.17 30.39 -23.36
CA ALA A 237 -3.02 30.70 -24.50
C ALA A 237 -3.81 32.01 -24.29
N VAL A 238 -4.42 32.17 -23.11
CA VAL A 238 -5.16 33.38 -22.74
C VAL A 238 -4.23 34.60 -22.69
N ALA A 239 -3.06 34.48 -22.08
CA ALA A 239 -2.09 35.58 -22.01
C ALA A 239 -1.63 36.04 -23.41
N LEU A 240 -1.45 35.10 -24.34
CA LEU A 240 -1.12 35.45 -25.74
C LEU A 240 -2.21 36.29 -26.40
N LEU A 241 -3.50 36.10 -26.09
CA LEU A 241 -4.62 36.88 -26.63
C LEU A 241 -4.60 38.30 -26.06
N PHE A 242 -4.31 38.47 -24.78
CA PHE A 242 -4.28 39.80 -24.16
C PHE A 242 -3.02 40.61 -24.48
N LEU A 243 -1.91 39.95 -24.77
CA LEU A 243 -0.63 40.60 -25.06
C LEU A 243 -0.38 40.86 -26.57
N VAL A 244 -1.42 40.96 -27.38
CA VAL A 244 -1.30 41.14 -28.85
C VAL A 244 -0.51 42.38 -29.23
N ALA A 245 -0.62 43.47 -28.47
CA ALA A 245 0.08 44.72 -28.72
C ALA A 245 1.58 44.71 -28.36
N VAL A 246 2.05 43.64 -27.69
CA VAL A 246 3.45 43.50 -27.25
C VAL A 246 4.28 42.84 -28.37
N PRO A 247 5.57 43.26 -28.58
CA PRO A 247 6.45 42.61 -29.54
C PRO A 247 6.56 41.11 -29.31
N THR A 248 6.60 40.28 -30.35
CA THR A 248 6.44 38.82 -30.29
C THR A 248 7.34 38.13 -29.29
N THR A 249 8.63 38.50 -29.25
CA THR A 249 9.58 37.88 -28.28
C THR A 249 9.23 38.18 -26.84
N LEU A 250 8.90 39.44 -26.53
CA LEU A 250 8.50 39.83 -25.16
C LEU A 250 7.12 39.27 -24.81
N ARG A 251 6.22 39.19 -25.74
CA ARG A 251 4.91 38.56 -25.61
C ARG A 251 5.00 37.11 -25.20
N ILE A 252 5.84 36.32 -25.87
CA ILE A 252 6.08 34.91 -25.55
C ILE A 252 6.68 34.79 -24.14
N LEU A 253 7.67 35.62 -23.83
CA LEU A 253 8.33 35.59 -22.51
C LEU A 253 7.37 35.90 -21.37
N LEU A 254 6.57 36.97 -21.51
CA LEU A 254 5.58 37.37 -20.50
C LEU A 254 4.48 36.33 -20.34
N ALA A 255 3.91 35.83 -21.46
CA ALA A 255 2.87 34.82 -21.44
C ALA A 255 3.36 33.53 -20.75
N ASN A 256 4.57 33.07 -21.07
CA ASN A 256 5.19 31.90 -20.45
C ASN A 256 5.47 32.13 -18.95
N GLY A 257 5.96 33.30 -18.57
CA GLY A 257 6.20 33.66 -17.18
C GLY A 257 4.91 33.64 -16.34
N ILE A 258 3.85 34.28 -16.83
CA ILE A 258 2.53 34.30 -16.18
C ILE A 258 1.99 32.88 -16.04
N ALA A 259 2.04 32.07 -17.10
CA ALA A 259 1.56 30.70 -17.09
C ALA A 259 2.32 29.85 -16.05
N ARG A 260 3.64 29.93 -16.02
CA ARG A 260 4.49 29.18 -15.08
C ARG A 260 4.26 29.55 -13.63
N VAL A 261 4.14 30.83 -13.32
CA VAL A 261 3.84 31.26 -11.94
C VAL A 261 2.47 30.76 -11.53
N THR A 262 1.45 30.93 -12.38
CA THR A 262 0.09 30.52 -12.09
C THR A 262 -0.02 29.00 -11.92
N SER A 263 0.55 28.21 -12.82
CA SER A 263 0.53 26.74 -12.77
C SER A 263 1.31 26.19 -11.58
N SER A 264 2.41 26.83 -11.19
CA SER A 264 3.21 26.47 -10.03
C SER A 264 2.45 26.71 -8.71
N ILE A 265 1.75 27.83 -8.60
CA ILE A 265 0.89 28.14 -7.44
C ILE A 265 -0.28 27.14 -7.36
N PHE A 266 -0.89 26.83 -8.50
CA PHE A 266 -1.96 25.83 -8.59
C PHE A 266 -1.46 24.44 -8.16
N ASN A 267 -0.33 23.98 -8.69
CA ASN A 267 0.27 22.68 -8.33
C ASN A 267 0.62 22.60 -6.86
N TYR A 268 1.27 23.62 -6.32
CA TYR A 268 1.57 23.72 -4.89
C TYR A 268 0.32 23.59 -4.03
N SER A 269 -0.73 24.37 -4.37
CA SER A 269 -1.98 24.39 -3.60
C SER A 269 -2.71 23.05 -3.66
N THR A 270 -2.76 22.42 -4.84
CA THR A 270 -3.38 21.11 -5.07
C THR A 270 -2.60 20.02 -4.32
N ASN A 271 -1.28 20.00 -4.43
CA ASN A 271 -0.44 19.04 -3.73
C ASN A 271 -0.59 19.20 -2.21
N LYS A 272 -0.52 20.42 -1.69
CA LYS A 272 -0.65 20.68 -0.26
C LYS A 272 -1.99 20.23 0.30
N LYS A 273 -3.11 20.63 -0.35
CA LYS A 273 -4.47 20.40 0.16
C LYS A 273 -5.02 19.00 -0.17
N LEU A 274 -4.86 18.53 -1.41
CA LEU A 274 -5.54 17.33 -1.90
C LEU A 274 -4.67 16.09 -1.89
N VAL A 275 -3.36 16.23 -2.18
CA VAL A 275 -2.45 15.08 -2.24
C VAL A 275 -1.92 14.76 -0.86
N PHE A 276 -1.26 15.72 -0.22
CA PHE A 276 -0.55 15.51 1.05
C PHE A 276 -1.34 15.93 2.30
N LYS A 277 -2.48 16.62 2.14
CA LYS A 277 -3.35 17.10 3.24
C LYS A 277 -2.55 17.80 4.36
N ASN A 278 -1.58 18.62 3.98
CA ASN A 278 -0.65 19.26 4.90
C ASN A 278 -1.22 20.60 5.41
N GLU A 279 -1.20 20.80 6.73
CA GLU A 279 -1.72 21.98 7.42
C GLU A 279 -0.63 23.00 7.82
N ASP A 280 0.65 22.71 7.57
CA ASP A 280 1.75 23.63 7.88
C ASP A 280 1.60 24.97 7.14
N SER A 281 2.26 26.02 7.65
CA SER A 281 2.18 27.36 7.05
C SER A 281 2.72 27.39 5.62
N ILE A 282 2.17 28.30 4.79
CA ILE A 282 2.59 28.50 3.39
C ILE A 282 4.06 28.95 3.34
N ALA A 283 4.50 29.77 4.29
CA ALA A 283 5.89 30.25 4.35
C ALA A 283 6.89 29.10 4.48
N LYS A 284 6.56 28.08 5.30
CA LYS A 284 7.42 26.91 5.53
C LYS A 284 7.46 25.96 4.35
N THR A 285 6.31 25.63 3.75
CA THR A 285 6.21 24.63 2.70
C THR A 285 6.41 25.22 1.30
N GLY A 286 6.10 26.50 1.09
CA GLY A 286 6.24 27.18 -0.20
C GLY A 286 7.69 27.37 -0.60
N SER A 287 8.56 27.86 0.30
CA SER A 287 9.99 28.03 0.00
C SER A 287 10.64 26.70 -0.39
N GLY A 288 10.35 25.62 0.33
CA GLY A 288 10.82 24.27 0.02
C GLY A 288 10.31 23.76 -1.34
N TYR A 289 9.03 24.01 -1.66
CA TYR A 289 8.46 23.61 -2.94
C TYR A 289 9.10 24.33 -4.13
N PHE A 290 9.22 25.66 -4.07
CA PHE A 290 9.82 26.43 -5.17
C PHE A 290 11.32 26.19 -5.29
N GLY A 291 12.04 25.98 -4.17
CA GLY A 291 13.43 25.54 -4.19
C GLY A 291 13.61 24.18 -4.85
N LEU A 292 12.74 23.22 -4.55
CA LEU A 292 12.73 21.90 -5.20
C LEU A 292 12.45 22.05 -6.71
N ALA A 293 11.47 22.84 -7.12
CA ALA A 293 11.12 23.04 -8.52
C ALA A 293 12.31 23.58 -9.33
N LEU A 294 13.05 24.56 -8.78
CA LEU A 294 14.27 25.09 -9.38
C LEU A 294 15.37 24.02 -9.45
N GLY A 295 15.59 23.29 -8.36
CA GLY A 295 16.59 22.22 -8.31
C GLY A 295 16.31 21.11 -9.33
N LEU A 296 15.06 20.69 -9.46
CA LEU A 296 14.65 19.69 -10.45
C LEU A 296 14.83 20.20 -11.88
N PHE A 297 14.56 21.46 -12.15
CA PHE A 297 14.79 22.05 -13.48
C PHE A 297 16.27 22.01 -13.88
N ILE A 298 17.18 22.36 -12.96
CA ILE A 298 18.62 22.28 -13.19
C ILE A 298 19.05 20.83 -13.39
N LEU A 299 18.59 19.92 -12.54
CA LEU A 299 18.93 18.50 -12.59
C LEU A 299 18.42 17.83 -13.86
N ASP A 300 17.21 18.18 -14.35
CA ASP A 300 16.64 17.71 -15.62
C ASP A 300 17.60 17.98 -16.78
N THR A 301 18.05 19.24 -16.89
CA THR A 301 18.97 19.67 -17.95
C THR A 301 20.32 18.94 -17.87
N LEU A 302 20.87 18.79 -16.66
CA LEU A 302 22.14 18.12 -16.45
C LEU A 302 22.05 16.62 -16.78
N LEU A 303 21.00 15.94 -16.33
CA LEU A 303 20.80 14.51 -16.59
C LEU A 303 20.57 14.22 -18.06
N ILE A 304 19.77 15.04 -18.77
CA ILE A 304 19.58 14.85 -20.22
C ILE A 304 20.92 14.96 -20.95
N ARG A 305 21.73 15.97 -20.65
CA ARG A 305 23.06 16.12 -21.24
C ARG A 305 23.96 14.94 -20.93
N LEU A 306 24.00 14.50 -19.68
CA LEU A 306 24.81 13.37 -19.23
C LEU A 306 24.45 12.08 -19.95
N PHE A 307 23.14 11.72 -19.93
CA PHE A 307 22.67 10.49 -20.55
C PHE A 307 22.88 10.50 -22.07
N TYR A 308 22.68 11.64 -22.72
CA TYR A 308 22.96 11.78 -24.13
C TYR A 308 24.46 11.61 -24.46
N ALA A 309 25.33 12.23 -23.66
CA ALA A 309 26.78 12.14 -23.86
C ALA A 309 27.32 10.73 -23.60
N VAL A 310 26.79 10.01 -22.60
CA VAL A 310 27.28 8.67 -22.22
C VAL A 310 26.72 7.56 -23.11
N PHE A 311 25.46 7.63 -23.47
CA PHE A 311 24.76 6.52 -24.12
C PHE A 311 24.44 6.78 -25.60
N GLY A 312 24.52 8.01 -26.09
CA GLY A 312 24.16 8.35 -27.48
C GLY A 312 22.68 8.07 -27.84
N ILE A 313 21.81 7.90 -26.84
CA ILE A 313 20.41 7.54 -27.01
C ILE A 313 19.62 8.75 -27.53
N ASN A 314 18.57 8.50 -28.29
CA ASN A 314 17.65 9.54 -28.77
C ASN A 314 17.20 10.47 -27.63
N LEU A 315 17.35 11.77 -27.80
CA LEU A 315 17.04 12.81 -26.81
C LEU A 315 15.61 12.73 -26.27
N LEU A 316 14.65 12.33 -27.11
CA LEU A 316 13.24 12.18 -26.69
C LEU A 316 13.08 11.01 -25.72
N LEU A 317 13.76 9.88 -25.96
CA LEU A 317 13.75 8.74 -25.03
C LEU A 317 14.45 9.09 -23.72
N VAL A 318 15.60 9.77 -23.78
CA VAL A 318 16.30 10.25 -22.58
C VAL A 318 15.40 11.19 -21.78
N LYS A 319 14.68 12.11 -22.45
CA LYS A 319 13.76 13.04 -21.78
C LYS A 319 12.64 12.32 -21.04
N ILE A 320 12.08 11.27 -21.62
CA ILE A 320 11.03 10.46 -20.96
C ILE A 320 11.60 9.76 -19.72
N LEU A 321 12.74 9.10 -19.84
CA LEU A 321 13.38 8.37 -18.73
C LEU A 321 13.76 9.31 -17.57
N VAL A 322 14.38 10.44 -17.88
CA VAL A 322 14.74 11.47 -16.89
C VAL A 322 13.47 12.06 -16.27
N GLY A 323 12.43 12.33 -17.07
CA GLY A 323 11.15 12.83 -16.58
C GLY A 323 10.48 11.89 -15.56
N ILE A 324 10.45 10.58 -15.82
CA ILE A 324 9.92 9.57 -14.88
C ILE A 324 10.75 9.54 -13.59
N LEU A 325 12.08 9.58 -13.72
CA LEU A 325 12.99 9.59 -12.57
C LEU A 325 12.75 10.83 -11.69
N LEU A 326 12.71 12.02 -12.31
CA LEU A 326 12.53 13.28 -11.58
C LEU A 326 11.11 13.44 -11.02
N PHE A 327 10.09 12.92 -11.69
CA PHE A 327 8.73 12.84 -11.15
C PHE A 327 8.71 12.04 -9.85
N SER A 328 9.33 10.87 -9.85
CA SER A 328 9.40 10.00 -8.67
C SER A 328 10.20 10.66 -7.54
N LEU A 329 11.31 11.32 -7.88
CA LEU A 329 12.13 12.07 -6.93
C LEU A 329 11.37 13.26 -6.35
N SER A 330 10.64 14.01 -7.17
CA SER A 330 9.80 15.13 -6.76
C SER A 330 8.75 14.69 -5.75
N TRP A 331 8.03 13.60 -6.05
CA TRP A 331 7.03 13.05 -5.15
C TRP A 331 7.62 12.64 -3.80
N LEU A 332 8.77 11.95 -3.81
CA LEU A 332 9.45 11.52 -2.59
C LEU A 332 9.90 12.70 -1.72
N ILE A 333 10.52 13.71 -2.34
CA ILE A 333 11.00 14.90 -1.61
C ILE A 333 9.81 15.70 -1.06
N GLN A 334 8.77 15.92 -1.86
CA GLN A 334 7.57 16.62 -1.40
C GLN A 334 6.93 15.90 -0.21
N LYS A 335 6.73 14.58 -0.30
CA LYS A 335 6.14 13.77 0.77
C LYS A 335 6.98 13.75 2.04
N LYS A 336 8.29 13.58 1.92
CA LYS A 336 9.18 13.34 3.07
C LYS A 336 9.66 14.62 3.76
N PHE A 337 9.86 15.70 3.00
CA PHE A 337 10.54 16.89 3.49
C PHE A 337 9.67 18.15 3.46
N ILE A 338 8.82 18.34 2.43
CA ILE A 338 8.06 19.58 2.25
C ILE A 338 6.70 19.47 2.94
N PHE A 339 5.94 18.41 2.66
CA PHE A 339 4.61 18.16 3.19
C PHE A 339 4.58 17.00 4.17
N LYS A 340 5.54 16.96 5.09
CA LYS A 340 5.69 15.91 6.10
C LYS A 340 4.40 15.77 6.92
N GLU A 341 3.78 14.58 6.92
CA GLU A 341 2.70 14.25 7.86
C GLU A 341 3.22 14.39 9.29
N ARG A 342 2.52 15.16 10.12
CA ARG A 342 2.75 15.13 11.57
C ARG A 342 2.30 13.75 12.06
N THR A 343 3.23 12.94 12.51
CA THR A 343 2.91 11.80 13.36
C THR A 343 2.24 12.38 14.61
N HIS A 344 0.93 12.18 14.75
CA HIS A 344 0.29 12.33 16.05
C HIS A 344 0.92 11.25 16.94
N THR A 345 1.92 11.63 17.70
CA THR A 345 2.34 10.90 18.89
C THR A 345 1.12 10.90 19.81
N LEU A 346 0.48 9.74 19.92
CA LEU A 346 -0.48 9.46 21.00
C LEU A 346 0.32 9.58 22.31
N SER A 347 0.16 10.71 22.99
CA SER A 347 0.57 10.91 24.38
C SER A 347 -0.40 10.19 25.31
#